data_8a4edad22ce4232145e2963f1bde0626
#
_entry.id   8a4edad22ce4232145e2963f1bde0626
#
_cell.length_a   1.000
_cell.length_b   1.000
_cell.length_c   1.000
_cell.angle_alpha   90.00
_cell.angle_beta   90.00
_cell.angle_gamma   90.00
#
_symmetry.space_group_name_H-M   'P 1'
#
loop_
_entity.id
_entity.type
_entity.pdbx_description
1 polymer ?
#
loop_
_entity_poly.entity_id
_entity_poly.type
_entity_poly.pdbx_seq_one_letter_code
_entity_poly.pdbx_strand_id
1 'polypeptide(L)'
;MKTTRRGFVGTIAVGAAAGVLSGTTFMSKGASAQTREALKTGIHDGGIMQLSSNESARGPGPKTMEALHSHITKRVGMGYAPDHVNELRDGIANYYKLTTANVLLATGSTPLLQGSVRAFCSADKKFVTPMPTYSTSLNTARQINAATVELPLDSSMGVNLRDLADHA
;
A
#
# COMPACT_ATOMS: atom_id res chain seq x y z
N MET A 1 27.36 5.57 -25.20
CA MET A 1 26.33 5.88 -26.21
C MET A 1 25.25 6.68 -25.51
N LYS A 2 25.06 7.98 -25.81
CA LYS A 2 24.05 8.81 -25.15
C LYS A 2 22.71 8.63 -25.86
N THR A 3 21.78 7.96 -25.20
CA THR A 3 20.41 7.78 -25.72
C THR A 3 19.64 9.10 -25.60
N THR A 4 19.14 9.64 -26.69
CA THR A 4 18.28 10.85 -26.67
C THR A 4 16.87 10.50 -26.19
N ARG A 5 16.13 11.49 -25.66
CA ARG A 5 14.71 11.31 -25.25
C ARG A 5 13.85 10.74 -26.39
N ARG A 6 14.07 11.13 -27.63
CA ARG A 6 13.37 10.57 -28.81
C ARG A 6 13.74 9.11 -29.04
N GLY A 7 15.02 8.71 -28.86
CA GLY A 7 15.45 7.32 -28.98
C GLY A 7 14.83 6.44 -27.90
N PHE A 8 14.69 6.94 -26.67
CA PHE A 8 14.03 6.22 -25.58
C PHE A 8 12.54 5.96 -25.86
N VAL A 9 11.80 6.97 -26.28
CA VAL A 9 10.37 6.84 -26.64
C VAL A 9 10.19 5.90 -27.86
N GLY A 10 11.08 5.97 -28.85
CA GLY A 10 11.08 5.05 -30.00
C GLY A 10 11.31 3.59 -29.58
N THR A 11 12.20 3.34 -28.64
CA THR A 11 12.48 1.99 -28.12
C THR A 11 11.29 1.39 -27.37
N ILE A 12 10.56 2.20 -26.60
CA ILE A 12 9.32 1.77 -25.94
C ILE A 12 8.23 1.47 -26.96
N ALA A 13 8.06 2.31 -27.99
CA ALA A 13 7.06 2.09 -29.03
C ALA A 13 7.33 0.82 -29.85
N VAL A 14 8.59 0.56 -30.20
CA VAL A 14 8.99 -0.67 -30.91
C VAL A 14 8.82 -1.91 -30.01
N GLY A 15 9.13 -1.81 -28.71
CA GLY A 15 8.91 -2.89 -27.76
C GLY A 15 7.42 -3.24 -27.62
N ALA A 16 6.55 -2.24 -27.57
CA ALA A 16 5.09 -2.44 -27.53
C ALA A 16 4.54 -3.03 -28.84
N ALA A 17 5.04 -2.59 -30.00
CA ALA A 17 4.64 -3.11 -31.30
C ALA A 17 5.14 -4.57 -31.51
N ALA A 18 6.37 -4.89 -31.09
CA ALA A 18 6.91 -6.24 -31.20
C ALA A 18 6.14 -7.24 -30.30
N GLY A 19 5.66 -6.79 -29.13
CA GLY A 19 4.79 -7.60 -28.26
C GLY A 19 3.45 -7.95 -28.90
N VAL A 20 2.89 -7.06 -29.70
CA VAL A 20 1.65 -7.28 -30.43
C VAL A 20 1.85 -8.22 -31.63
N LEU A 21 3.01 -8.17 -32.30
CA LEU A 21 3.29 -9.01 -33.47
C LEU A 21 3.74 -10.44 -33.12
N SER A 22 4.22 -10.69 -31.91
CA SER A 22 4.69 -12.02 -31.49
C SER A 22 3.57 -12.97 -31.04
N GLY A 23 2.29 -12.59 -31.19
CA GLY A 23 1.15 -13.48 -30.90
C GLY A 23 1.00 -13.91 -29.44
N THR A 24 1.89 -13.45 -28.55
CA THR A 24 1.68 -13.53 -27.11
C THR A 24 0.72 -12.42 -26.72
N THR A 25 -0.55 -12.69 -26.94
CA THR A 25 -1.64 -11.91 -26.35
C THR A 25 -1.47 -11.96 -24.85
N PHE A 26 -0.80 -10.96 -24.27
CA PHE A 26 -0.97 -10.55 -22.87
C PHE A 26 -2.34 -9.84 -22.73
N MET A 27 -3.29 -10.21 -23.53
CA MET A 27 -4.67 -10.04 -23.14
C MET A 27 -4.94 -11.18 -22.17
N SER A 28 -4.84 -10.90 -20.88
CA SER A 28 -5.57 -11.72 -19.91
C SER A 28 -6.94 -11.96 -20.53
N LYS A 29 -7.21 -13.18 -21.00
CA LYS A 29 -8.58 -13.63 -21.28
C LYS A 29 -9.39 -13.08 -20.12
N GLY A 30 -10.35 -12.22 -20.40
CA GLY A 30 -11.08 -11.50 -19.37
C GLY A 30 -11.40 -12.44 -18.24
N ALA A 31 -11.13 -12.02 -17.03
CA ALA A 31 -11.25 -12.85 -15.84
C ALA A 31 -12.50 -13.71 -15.98
N SER A 32 -12.32 -15.01 -16.06
CA SER A 32 -13.40 -15.94 -16.32
C SER A 32 -14.47 -15.77 -15.24
N ALA A 33 -15.70 -16.19 -15.49
CA ALA A 33 -16.74 -16.17 -14.45
C ALA A 33 -16.28 -16.91 -13.18
N GLN A 34 -15.42 -17.92 -13.34
CA GLN A 34 -14.76 -18.65 -12.24
C GLN A 34 -13.84 -17.77 -11.41
N THR A 35 -13.04 -16.88 -12.02
CA THR A 35 -12.19 -15.95 -11.30
C THR A 35 -13.03 -14.96 -10.47
N ARG A 36 -14.16 -14.51 -11.01
CA ARG A 36 -15.10 -13.65 -10.27
C ARG A 36 -15.75 -14.35 -9.09
N GLU A 37 -16.07 -15.64 -9.22
CA GLU A 37 -16.62 -16.44 -8.13
C GLU A 37 -15.56 -16.73 -7.06
N ALA A 38 -14.33 -17.05 -7.46
CA ALA A 38 -13.20 -17.23 -6.56
C ALA A 38 -12.90 -15.97 -5.74
N LEU A 39 -12.95 -14.78 -6.34
CA LEU A 39 -12.82 -13.50 -5.64
C LEU A 39 -13.93 -13.28 -4.59
N LYS A 40 -15.15 -13.75 -4.85
CA LYS A 40 -16.25 -13.68 -3.88
C LYS A 40 -16.05 -14.59 -2.66
N THR A 41 -15.35 -15.70 -2.83
CA THR A 41 -15.13 -16.70 -1.78
C THR A 41 -13.78 -16.57 -1.06
N GLY A 42 -12.92 -15.61 -1.49
CA GLY A 42 -11.56 -15.47 -0.97
C GLY A 42 -10.60 -16.58 -1.41
N ILE A 43 -10.98 -17.35 -2.46
CA ILE A 43 -10.16 -18.39 -3.05
C ILE A 43 -9.62 -17.86 -4.39
N HIS A 44 -8.30 -17.86 -4.54
CA HIS A 44 -7.63 -17.50 -5.80
C HIS A 44 -7.70 -18.64 -6.84
N ASP A 45 -7.45 -18.31 -8.11
CA ASP A 45 -7.37 -19.31 -9.20
C ASP A 45 -6.47 -20.49 -8.81
N GLY A 46 -7.02 -21.70 -8.90
CA GLY A 46 -6.34 -22.93 -8.50
C GLY A 46 -6.69 -23.47 -7.12
N GLY A 47 -7.68 -22.89 -6.42
CA GLY A 47 -8.15 -23.38 -5.12
C GLY A 47 -7.21 -23.08 -3.96
N ILE A 48 -6.21 -22.19 -4.15
CA ILE A 48 -5.26 -21.77 -3.10
C ILE A 48 -5.90 -20.67 -2.27
N MET A 49 -5.99 -20.88 -0.96
CA MET A 49 -6.44 -19.87 -0.01
C MET A 49 -5.33 -18.86 0.24
N GLN A 50 -5.62 -17.57 0.01
CA GLN A 50 -4.69 -16.48 0.32
C GLN A 50 -4.68 -16.22 1.83
N LEU A 51 -3.59 -16.55 2.50
CA LEU A 51 -3.37 -16.31 3.93
C LEU A 51 -2.24 -15.29 4.19
N SER A 52 -1.64 -14.75 3.13
CA SER A 52 -0.59 -13.73 3.21
C SER A 52 -1.15 -12.31 3.12
N SER A 53 -0.31 -11.33 3.49
CA SER A 53 -0.58 -9.88 3.32
C SER A 53 -1.66 -9.28 4.22
N ASN A 54 -2.28 -10.05 5.13
CA ASN A 54 -3.32 -9.60 6.06
C ASN A 54 -4.51 -8.90 5.37
N GLU A 55 -4.84 -9.33 4.16
CA GLU A 55 -5.96 -8.80 3.40
C GLU A 55 -7.29 -9.40 3.85
N SER A 56 -8.37 -8.62 3.69
CA SER A 56 -9.71 -9.15 3.91
C SER A 56 -10.07 -10.16 2.82
N ALA A 57 -10.27 -11.41 3.17
CA ALA A 57 -10.72 -12.45 2.24
C ALA A 57 -12.09 -12.15 1.60
N ARG A 58 -12.88 -11.24 2.19
CA ARG A 58 -14.19 -10.84 1.69
C ARG A 58 -14.13 -9.69 0.69
N GLY A 59 -12.98 -9.01 0.58
CA GLY A 59 -12.87 -7.80 -0.23
C GLY A 59 -13.79 -6.66 0.21
N PRO A 60 -14.03 -5.66 -0.66
CA PRO A 60 -14.94 -4.56 -0.39
C PRO A 60 -16.40 -5.03 -0.33
N GLY A 61 -17.19 -4.43 0.57
CA GLY A 61 -18.62 -4.72 0.68
C GLY A 61 -19.43 -4.21 -0.54
N PRO A 62 -20.70 -4.67 -0.70
CA PRO A 62 -21.52 -4.33 -1.88
C PRO A 62 -21.67 -2.83 -2.13
N LYS A 63 -21.90 -2.04 -1.09
CA LYS A 63 -22.02 -0.55 -1.20
C LYS A 63 -20.71 0.10 -1.67
N THR A 64 -19.57 -0.42 -1.22
CA THR A 64 -18.25 0.06 -1.66
C THR A 64 -18.03 -0.28 -3.13
N MET A 65 -18.42 -1.49 -3.56
CA MET A 65 -18.32 -1.90 -4.96
C MET A 65 -19.22 -1.06 -5.86
N GLU A 66 -20.44 -0.78 -5.45
CA GLU A 66 -21.37 0.11 -6.16
C GLU A 66 -20.78 1.52 -6.31
N ALA A 67 -20.26 2.10 -5.24
CA ALA A 67 -19.60 3.40 -5.27
C ALA A 67 -18.38 3.40 -6.22
N LEU A 68 -17.52 2.38 -6.17
CA LEU A 68 -16.40 2.25 -7.09
C LEU A 68 -16.86 2.20 -8.55
N HIS A 69 -17.86 1.37 -8.86
CA HIS A 69 -18.39 1.26 -10.22
C HIS A 69 -18.98 2.58 -10.74
N SER A 70 -19.70 3.32 -9.90
CA SER A 70 -20.30 4.61 -10.27
C SER A 70 -19.25 5.70 -10.54
N HIS A 71 -18.07 5.62 -9.91
CA HIS A 71 -17.00 6.59 -10.06
C HIS A 71 -15.98 6.24 -11.16
N ILE A 72 -16.00 5.02 -11.69
CA ILE A 72 -15.14 4.64 -12.83
C ILE A 72 -15.72 5.22 -14.12
N THR A 73 -15.31 6.42 -14.46
CA THR A 73 -15.71 7.13 -15.67
C THR A 73 -14.50 7.35 -16.57
N LYS A 74 -14.71 7.89 -17.80
CA LYS A 74 -13.62 8.28 -18.70
C LYS A 74 -12.66 9.31 -18.10
N ARG A 75 -13.07 9.99 -17.02
CA ARG A 75 -12.25 11.01 -16.32
C ARG A 75 -11.30 10.40 -15.28
N VAL A 76 -11.44 9.11 -14.96
CA VAL A 76 -10.51 8.41 -14.08
C VAL A 76 -9.12 8.43 -14.68
N GLY A 77 -8.16 8.98 -13.96
CA GLY A 77 -6.79 9.14 -14.42
C GLY A 77 -6.53 10.41 -15.27
N MET A 78 -7.53 11.28 -15.45
CA MET A 78 -7.36 12.57 -16.10
C MET A 78 -7.15 13.67 -15.04
N GLY A 79 -5.94 14.22 -15.00
CA GLY A 79 -5.59 15.32 -14.09
C GLY A 79 -5.13 14.83 -12.71
N TYR A 80 -5.02 15.79 -11.82
CA TYR A 80 -4.67 15.54 -10.41
C TYR A 80 -5.91 15.19 -9.58
N ALA A 81 -5.69 14.58 -8.42
CA ALA A 81 -6.78 14.19 -7.53
C ALA A 81 -7.70 15.38 -7.21
N PRO A 82 -9.01 15.24 -7.42
CA PRO A 82 -9.97 16.30 -7.13
C PRO A 82 -10.12 16.53 -5.62
N ASP A 83 -10.90 17.55 -5.25
CA ASP A 83 -11.15 18.00 -3.86
C ASP A 83 -11.77 16.93 -2.93
N HIS A 84 -12.22 15.81 -3.47
CA HIS A 84 -12.73 14.67 -2.69
C HIS A 84 -11.76 14.12 -1.63
N VAL A 85 -10.46 14.40 -1.77
CA VAL A 85 -9.46 14.07 -0.74
C VAL A 85 -9.73 14.86 0.55
N ASN A 86 -10.13 16.13 0.43
CA ASN A 86 -10.50 16.95 1.57
C ASN A 86 -11.81 16.50 2.19
N GLU A 87 -12.82 16.18 1.38
CA GLU A 87 -14.10 15.63 1.84
C GLU A 87 -13.90 14.31 2.63
N LEU A 88 -13.02 13.43 2.16
CA LEU A 88 -12.68 12.20 2.87
C LEU A 88 -11.99 12.49 4.21
N ARG A 89 -11.05 13.44 4.23
CA ARG A 89 -10.36 13.86 5.46
C ARG A 89 -11.33 14.41 6.48
N ASP A 90 -12.25 15.27 6.05
CA ASP A 90 -13.30 15.86 6.89
C ASP A 90 -14.24 14.77 7.43
N GLY A 91 -14.66 13.84 6.59
CA GLY A 91 -15.50 12.70 6.97
C GLY A 91 -14.83 11.82 8.03
N ILE A 92 -13.55 11.51 7.88
CA ILE A 92 -12.77 10.73 8.87
C ILE A 92 -12.63 11.51 10.17
N ALA A 93 -12.26 12.79 10.10
CA ALA A 93 -12.11 13.64 11.28
C ALA A 93 -13.44 13.69 12.08
N ASN A 94 -14.55 13.94 11.41
CA ASN A 94 -15.87 13.98 12.02
C ASN A 94 -16.26 12.63 12.66
N TYR A 95 -16.01 11.52 11.97
CA TYR A 95 -16.32 10.19 12.49
C TYR A 95 -15.57 9.88 13.79
N TYR A 96 -14.30 10.25 13.87
CA TYR A 96 -13.46 10.02 15.05
C TYR A 96 -13.49 11.18 16.07
N LYS A 97 -14.28 12.24 15.83
CA LYS A 97 -14.35 13.45 16.66
C LYS A 97 -12.98 14.13 16.81
N LEU A 98 -12.24 14.20 15.72
CA LEU A 98 -10.94 14.84 15.61
C LEU A 98 -11.04 16.10 14.75
N THR A 99 -9.97 16.87 14.69
CA THR A 99 -9.81 17.93 13.68
C THR A 99 -9.15 17.38 12.42
N THR A 100 -9.32 18.05 11.30
CA THR A 100 -8.69 17.65 10.03
C THR A 100 -7.17 17.65 10.09
N ALA A 101 -6.57 18.45 10.96
CA ALA A 101 -5.13 18.48 11.23
C ALA A 101 -4.61 17.15 11.83
N ASN A 102 -5.48 16.34 12.43
CA ASN A 102 -5.12 15.04 13.00
C ASN A 102 -5.25 13.89 11.99
N VAL A 103 -5.66 14.17 10.74
CA VAL A 103 -5.91 13.14 9.73
C VAL A 103 -4.96 13.32 8.56
N LEU A 104 -4.14 12.31 8.32
CA LEU A 104 -3.27 12.19 7.15
C LEU A 104 -3.80 11.09 6.24
N LEU A 105 -3.86 11.35 4.95
CA LEU A 105 -4.30 10.40 3.93
C LEU A 105 -3.11 9.99 3.07
N ALA A 106 -3.07 8.71 2.70
CA ALA A 106 -2.09 8.19 1.75
C ALA A 106 -2.65 6.96 1.03
N THR A 107 -1.96 6.50 0.00
CA THR A 107 -2.28 5.26 -0.70
C THR A 107 -1.76 4.06 0.13
N GLY A 108 -2.58 3.61 1.06
CA GLY A 108 -2.22 2.62 2.06
C GLY A 108 -1.42 3.20 3.25
N SER A 109 -1.15 2.37 4.26
CA SER A 109 -0.44 2.79 5.48
C SER A 109 1.08 2.89 5.32
N THR A 110 1.67 2.21 4.34
CA THR A 110 3.13 2.16 4.15
C THR A 110 3.78 3.54 4.01
N PRO A 111 3.28 4.47 3.16
CA PRO A 111 3.87 5.80 3.07
C PRO A 111 3.79 6.60 4.37
N LEU A 112 2.72 6.40 5.16
CA LEU A 112 2.55 7.06 6.46
C LEU A 112 3.53 6.51 7.51
N LEU A 113 3.72 5.20 7.57
CA LEU A 113 4.71 4.56 8.43
C LEU A 113 6.13 5.04 8.09
N GLN A 114 6.48 5.06 6.81
CA GLN A 114 7.78 5.57 6.36
C GLN A 114 7.95 7.06 6.66
N GLY A 115 6.91 7.86 6.42
CA GLY A 115 6.89 9.29 6.71
C GLY A 115 7.08 9.58 8.19
N SER A 116 6.40 8.84 9.08
CA SER A 116 6.53 9.01 10.52
C SER A 116 7.97 8.72 11.00
N VAL A 117 8.58 7.63 10.51
CA VAL A 117 9.97 7.33 10.86
C VAL A 117 10.91 8.44 10.40
N ARG A 118 10.76 8.94 9.18
CA ARG A 118 11.58 10.05 8.67
C ARG A 118 11.37 11.37 9.43
N ALA A 119 10.17 11.59 9.96
CA ALA A 119 9.85 12.82 10.71
C ALA A 119 10.37 12.79 12.15
N PHE A 120 10.39 11.62 12.78
CA PHE A 120 10.65 11.52 14.22
C PHE A 120 11.95 10.84 14.59
N CYS A 121 12.59 10.10 13.67
CA CYS A 121 13.83 9.36 13.95
C CYS A 121 15.04 9.97 13.24
N SER A 122 16.21 9.83 13.84
CA SER A 122 17.51 10.28 13.31
C SER A 122 18.64 9.46 13.94
N ALA A 123 19.88 9.80 13.67
CA ALA A 123 21.03 9.20 14.36
C ALA A 123 20.95 9.38 15.88
N ASP A 124 20.37 10.49 16.35
CA ASP A 124 20.26 10.85 17.76
C ASP A 124 18.87 10.56 18.37
N LYS A 125 17.90 10.19 17.52
CA LYS A 125 16.51 9.87 17.92
C LYS A 125 16.19 8.44 17.51
N LYS A 126 16.24 7.56 18.49
CA LYS A 126 16.10 6.12 18.28
C LYS A 126 14.72 5.73 17.75
N PHE A 127 14.70 4.71 16.92
CA PHE A 127 13.51 3.92 16.61
C PHE A 127 13.51 2.66 17.47
N VAL A 128 12.59 2.55 18.41
CA VAL A 128 12.45 1.41 19.30
C VAL A 128 11.28 0.53 18.83
N THR A 129 11.48 -0.77 18.71
CA THR A 129 10.47 -1.68 18.17
C THR A 129 10.55 -3.08 18.82
N PRO A 130 9.41 -3.76 19.04
CA PRO A 130 9.42 -5.17 19.39
C PRO A 130 9.79 -6.03 18.18
N MET A 131 10.37 -7.21 18.41
CA MET A 131 10.69 -8.20 17.36
C MET A 131 10.23 -9.61 17.77
N PRO A 132 9.60 -10.34 16.83
CA PRO A 132 9.29 -10.01 15.44
C PRO A 132 8.13 -9.01 15.28
N THR A 133 8.20 -8.17 14.23
CA THR A 133 7.17 -7.18 13.90
C THR A 133 7.11 -6.92 12.39
N TYR A 134 6.15 -6.10 11.96
CA TYR A 134 6.09 -5.64 10.58
C TYR A 134 7.30 -4.74 10.25
N SER A 135 8.09 -5.16 9.29
CA SER A 135 9.46 -4.67 9.08
C SER A 135 9.57 -3.28 8.42
N THR A 136 8.50 -2.73 7.86
CA THR A 136 8.56 -1.47 7.06
C THR A 136 9.18 -0.31 7.84
N SER A 137 8.75 -0.06 9.07
CA SER A 137 9.26 1.06 9.88
C SER A 137 10.73 0.84 10.27
N LEU A 138 11.10 -0.36 10.69
CA LEU A 138 12.47 -0.72 11.01
C LEU A 138 13.41 -0.58 9.80
N ASN A 139 12.99 -1.09 8.65
CA ASN A 139 13.76 -0.96 7.42
C ASN A 139 13.94 0.51 7.01
N THR A 140 12.91 1.34 7.20
CA THR A 140 13.00 2.78 6.94
C THR A 140 13.97 3.45 7.91
N ALA A 141 13.94 3.12 9.20
CA ALA A 141 14.88 3.65 10.18
C ALA A 141 16.33 3.32 9.81
N ARG A 142 16.59 2.08 9.41
CA ARG A 142 17.90 1.64 8.93
C ARG A 142 18.33 2.37 7.65
N GLN A 143 17.41 2.58 6.68
CA GLN A 143 17.70 3.31 5.44
C GLN A 143 18.12 4.77 5.67
N ILE A 144 17.58 5.43 6.71
CA ILE A 144 17.95 6.81 7.05
C ILE A 144 19.07 6.89 8.08
N ASN A 145 19.72 5.77 8.41
CA ASN A 145 20.74 5.64 9.43
C ASN A 145 20.28 6.15 10.82
N ALA A 146 19.01 6.00 11.16
CA ALA A 146 18.52 6.25 12.49
C ALA A 146 19.02 5.15 13.46
N ALA A 147 19.28 5.53 14.70
CA ALA A 147 19.56 4.56 15.74
C ALA A 147 18.35 3.62 15.95
N THR A 148 18.57 2.31 16.01
CA THR A 148 17.50 1.33 16.19
C THR A 148 17.73 0.47 17.43
N VAL A 149 16.65 0.22 18.17
CA VAL A 149 16.62 -0.71 19.31
C VAL A 149 15.52 -1.74 19.06
N GLU A 150 15.90 -2.99 19.01
CA GLU A 150 15.00 -4.12 18.76
C GLU A 150 14.89 -4.95 20.03
N LEU A 151 13.70 -5.03 20.60
CA LEU A 151 13.43 -5.72 21.86
C LEU A 151 12.64 -7.02 21.59
N PRO A 152 12.98 -8.14 22.23
CA PRO A 152 12.26 -9.39 22.02
C PRO A 152 10.85 -9.30 22.60
N LEU A 153 9.93 -10.04 21.99
CA LEU A 153 8.64 -10.36 22.60
C LEU A 153 8.84 -11.34 23.77
N ASP A 154 7.90 -11.36 24.70
CA ASP A 154 7.89 -12.35 25.77
C ASP A 154 7.53 -13.77 25.26
N SER A 155 7.57 -14.77 26.14
CA SER A 155 7.27 -16.17 25.78
C SER A 155 5.82 -16.41 25.32
N SER A 156 4.91 -15.46 25.57
CA SER A 156 3.52 -15.48 25.10
C SER A 156 3.31 -14.65 23.82
N MET A 157 4.39 -14.17 23.20
CA MET A 157 4.37 -13.21 22.08
C MET A 157 3.79 -11.86 22.46
N GLY A 158 3.80 -11.52 23.74
CA GLY A 158 3.35 -10.22 24.26
C GLY A 158 4.43 -9.15 24.16
N VAL A 159 3.99 -7.90 24.04
CA VAL A 159 4.87 -6.72 24.00
C VAL A 159 5.03 -6.15 25.39
N ASN A 160 6.26 -6.03 25.88
CA ASN A 160 6.56 -5.33 27.13
C ASN A 160 6.63 -3.82 26.89
N LEU A 161 5.52 -3.11 27.09
CA LEU A 161 5.42 -1.67 26.87
C LEU A 161 6.34 -0.84 27.76
N ARG A 162 6.62 -1.32 28.99
CA ARG A 162 7.52 -0.64 29.90
C ARG A 162 8.96 -0.68 29.37
N ASP A 163 9.38 -1.85 28.94
CA ASP A 163 10.71 -2.05 28.37
C ASP A 163 10.92 -1.21 27.10
N LEU A 164 9.89 -1.13 26.23
CA LEU A 164 9.93 -0.23 25.08
C LEU A 164 10.08 1.24 25.49
N ALA A 165 9.36 1.68 26.52
CA ALA A 165 9.43 3.06 27.00
C ALA A 165 10.78 3.41 27.65
N ASP A 166 11.37 2.47 28.38
CA ASP A 166 12.67 2.66 29.04
C ASP A 166 13.83 2.77 28.03
N HIS A 167 13.64 2.24 26.79
CA HIS A 167 14.63 2.30 25.72
C HIS A 167 14.37 3.41 24.70
N ALA A 168 13.25 4.15 24.80
CA ALA A 168 12.85 5.20 23.86
C ALA A 168 13.70 6.50 23.92
#